data_68201c8f6ea4c44cb16e4ad43edc69a7
#
_entry.id   68201c8f6ea4c44cb16e4ad43edc69a7
#
_cell.length_a   1.000
_cell.length_b   1.000
_cell.length_c   1.000
_cell.angle_alpha   90.00
_cell.angle_beta   90.00
_cell.angle_gamma   90.00
#
_symmetry.space_group_name_H-M   'P 1'
#
loop_
_entity.id
_entity.type
_entity.pdbx_description
1 polymer ?
#
loop_
_entity_poly.entity_id
_entity_poly.type
_entity_poly.pdbx_seq_one_letter_code
_entity_poly.pdbx_strand_id
1 'polypeptide(L)'
;VGAATETEMKEAKLRMEDALNATRAAVEEGIIAGGGSAYVHAAGEVKSVADGLEGDEKTGARIILKALEAPLFHIVANAGLEGSVIVNKVKESPVGHGFDAYKEEYVDMIEAGILDPVKVTRSALQNATSVASTLLTTETVVANIKEPAPAGPAAPDMGGMY
;
A
#
# COMPACT_ATOMS: atom_id res chain seq x y z
N VAL A 1 -8.54 19.80 -18.12
CA VAL A 1 -7.21 19.18 -18.09
C VAL A 1 -6.72 19.04 -19.52
N GLY A 2 -5.53 19.53 -19.81
CA GLY A 2 -4.88 19.42 -21.11
C GLY A 2 -3.52 18.75 -20.97
N ALA A 3 -3.11 18.01 -22.02
CA ALA A 3 -1.78 17.41 -22.12
C ALA A 3 -1.43 17.18 -23.60
N ALA A 4 -0.19 16.85 -23.88
CA ALA A 4 0.27 16.62 -25.25
C ALA A 4 -0.31 15.31 -25.84
N THR A 5 -0.59 14.32 -25.00
CA THR A 5 -1.16 13.03 -25.41
C THR A 5 -2.43 12.69 -24.61
N GLU A 6 -3.27 11.81 -25.16
CA GLU A 6 -4.47 11.33 -24.48
C GLU A 6 -4.13 10.58 -23.18
N THR A 7 -3.06 9.82 -23.17
CA THR A 7 -2.58 9.09 -21.99
C THR A 7 -2.18 10.02 -20.86
N GLU A 8 -1.38 11.04 -21.15
CA GLU A 8 -0.99 12.06 -20.17
C GLU A 8 -2.20 12.84 -19.64
N MET A 9 -3.17 13.14 -20.51
CA MET A 9 -4.40 13.83 -20.10
C MET A 9 -5.22 12.98 -19.15
N LYS A 10 -5.37 11.67 -19.41
CA LYS A 10 -6.05 10.72 -18.53
C LYS A 10 -5.33 10.60 -17.19
N GLU A 11 -4.01 10.49 -17.21
CA GLU A 11 -3.21 10.43 -15.97
C GLU A 11 -3.40 11.68 -15.12
N ALA A 12 -3.26 12.87 -15.72
CA ALA A 12 -3.45 14.13 -15.02
C ALA A 12 -4.86 14.27 -14.44
N LYS A 13 -5.88 13.85 -15.18
CA LYS A 13 -7.28 13.83 -14.70
C LYS A 13 -7.44 12.93 -13.48
N LEU A 14 -6.97 11.69 -13.57
CA LEU A 14 -7.07 10.72 -12.46
C LEU A 14 -6.34 11.22 -11.21
N ARG A 15 -5.17 11.83 -11.36
CA ARG A 15 -4.40 12.43 -10.25
C ARG A 15 -5.16 13.57 -9.58
N MET A 16 -5.84 14.42 -10.34
CA MET A 16 -6.68 15.50 -9.78
C MET A 16 -7.91 14.96 -9.06
N GLU A 17 -8.57 13.96 -9.63
CA GLU A 17 -9.72 13.30 -9.01
C GLU A 17 -9.33 12.62 -7.70
N ASP A 18 -8.19 11.94 -7.66
CA ASP A 18 -7.64 11.31 -6.47
C ASP A 18 -7.36 12.34 -5.37
N ALA A 19 -6.65 13.43 -5.71
CA ALA A 19 -6.36 14.51 -4.77
C ALA A 19 -7.64 15.15 -4.19
N LEU A 20 -8.67 15.35 -5.02
CA LEU A 20 -9.95 15.88 -4.57
C LEU A 20 -10.67 14.93 -3.62
N ASN A 21 -10.67 13.64 -3.93
CA ASN A 21 -11.31 12.63 -3.09
C ASN A 21 -10.56 12.45 -1.77
N ALA A 22 -9.21 12.46 -1.79
CA ALA A 22 -8.38 12.44 -0.60
C ALA A 22 -8.65 13.66 0.31
N THR A 23 -8.78 14.85 -0.28
CA THR A 23 -9.11 16.07 0.47
C THR A 23 -10.48 15.97 1.13
N ARG A 24 -11.50 15.47 0.43
CA ARG A 24 -12.84 15.25 1.01
C ARG A 24 -12.78 14.25 2.17
N ALA A 25 -12.08 13.14 2.01
CA ALA A 25 -11.92 12.14 3.06
C ALA A 25 -11.18 12.72 4.29
N ALA A 26 -10.19 13.59 4.07
CA ALA A 26 -9.47 14.28 5.14
C ALA A 26 -10.35 15.27 5.91
N VAL A 27 -11.27 15.95 5.24
CA VAL A 27 -12.24 16.85 5.91
C VAL A 27 -13.21 16.06 6.79
N GLU A 28 -13.57 14.83 6.39
CA GLU A 28 -14.54 14.02 7.15
C GLU A 28 -13.95 13.42 8.44
N GLU A 29 -12.74 12.88 8.41
CA GLU A 29 -12.15 12.13 9.53
C GLU A 29 -10.77 12.63 9.98
N GLY A 30 -10.24 13.67 9.34
CA GLY A 30 -8.92 14.21 9.65
C GLY A 30 -7.78 13.52 8.89
N ILE A 31 -6.56 13.86 9.29
CA ILE A 31 -5.31 13.43 8.66
C ILE A 31 -4.38 12.73 9.66
N ILE A 32 -3.51 11.89 9.15
CA ILE A 32 -2.45 11.21 9.90
C ILE A 32 -1.14 11.26 9.11
N ALA A 33 -0.05 10.86 9.76
CA ALA A 33 1.24 10.66 9.11
C ALA A 33 1.10 9.66 7.96
N GLY A 34 1.50 10.07 6.76
CA GLY A 34 1.37 9.29 5.54
C GLY A 34 2.48 8.27 5.33
N GLY A 35 2.57 7.77 4.10
CA GLY A 35 3.63 6.85 3.70
C GLY A 35 3.65 5.50 4.44
N GLY A 36 2.53 5.09 5.02
CA GLY A 36 2.43 3.87 5.83
C GLY A 36 2.96 4.00 7.26
N SER A 37 3.50 5.16 7.65
CA SER A 37 4.08 5.38 8.99
C SER A 37 3.06 5.23 10.09
N ALA A 38 1.82 5.71 9.89
CA ALA A 38 0.74 5.59 10.87
C ALA A 38 0.41 4.14 11.22
N TYR A 39 0.45 3.21 10.25
CA TYR A 39 0.24 1.79 10.52
C TYR A 39 1.36 1.20 11.38
N VAL A 40 2.61 1.58 11.12
CA VAL A 40 3.77 1.11 11.89
C VAL A 40 3.68 1.58 13.34
N HIS A 41 3.28 2.82 13.58
CA HIS A 41 3.10 3.34 14.94
C HIS A 41 1.88 2.73 15.64
N ALA A 42 0.78 2.45 14.92
CA ALA A 42 -0.39 1.76 15.48
C ALA A 42 -0.11 0.30 15.88
N ALA A 43 0.96 -0.31 15.37
CA ALA A 43 1.32 -1.70 15.70
C ALA A 43 1.55 -1.90 17.21
N GLY A 44 1.96 -0.87 17.95
CA GLY A 44 2.11 -0.94 19.42
C GLY A 44 0.80 -1.25 20.13
N GLU A 45 -0.29 -0.58 19.75
CA GLU A 45 -1.63 -0.80 20.31
C GLU A 45 -2.17 -2.19 19.94
N VAL A 46 -1.99 -2.61 18.68
CA VAL A 46 -2.41 -3.94 18.24
C VAL A 46 -1.64 -5.03 18.98
N LYS A 47 -0.36 -4.82 19.27
CA LYS A 47 0.45 -5.74 20.07
C LYS A 47 -0.09 -5.87 21.50
N SER A 48 -0.45 -4.76 22.12
CA SER A 48 -1.06 -4.76 23.46
C SER A 48 -2.34 -5.60 23.50
N VAL A 49 -3.20 -5.49 22.50
CA VAL A 49 -4.40 -6.33 22.36
C VAL A 49 -4.00 -7.79 22.14
N ALA A 50 -3.07 -8.08 21.24
CA ALA A 50 -2.62 -9.42 20.91
C ALA A 50 -2.01 -10.19 22.11
N ASP A 51 -1.35 -9.47 23.00
CA ASP A 51 -0.73 -10.05 24.20
C ASP A 51 -1.78 -10.54 25.22
N GLY A 52 -2.99 -9.95 25.20
CA GLY A 52 -4.15 -10.39 26.00
C GLY A 52 -4.96 -11.54 25.39
N LEU A 53 -4.65 -11.98 24.18
CA LEU A 53 -5.35 -13.05 23.46
C LEU A 53 -4.62 -14.39 23.59
N GLU A 54 -5.36 -15.49 23.38
CA GLU A 54 -4.81 -16.85 23.38
C GLU A 54 -5.18 -17.63 22.10
N GLY A 55 -4.48 -18.72 21.82
CA GLY A 55 -4.77 -19.65 20.72
C GLY A 55 -4.80 -18.96 19.33
N ASP A 56 -5.84 -19.28 18.58
CA ASP A 56 -5.99 -18.82 17.18
C ASP A 56 -6.27 -17.32 17.09
N GLU A 57 -6.93 -16.73 18.07
CA GLU A 57 -7.17 -15.29 18.13
C GLU A 57 -5.85 -14.52 18.24
N LYS A 58 -4.93 -15.00 19.05
CA LYS A 58 -3.58 -14.44 19.15
C LYS A 58 -2.80 -14.56 17.84
N THR A 59 -2.97 -15.70 17.17
CA THR A 59 -2.34 -15.93 15.86
C THR A 59 -2.90 -14.95 14.82
N GLY A 60 -4.22 -14.74 14.77
CA GLY A 60 -4.86 -13.75 13.90
C GLY A 60 -4.35 -12.34 14.17
N ALA A 61 -4.25 -11.91 15.42
CA ALA A 61 -3.72 -10.61 15.79
C ALA A 61 -2.25 -10.43 15.35
N ARG A 62 -1.42 -11.47 15.43
CA ARG A 62 -0.03 -11.45 14.94
C ARG A 62 0.06 -11.32 13.43
N ILE A 63 -0.89 -11.90 12.67
CA ILE A 63 -0.97 -11.70 11.22
C ILE A 63 -1.23 -10.24 10.90
N ILE A 64 -2.18 -9.60 11.60
CA ILE A 64 -2.43 -8.16 11.44
C ILE A 64 -1.19 -7.34 11.77
N LEU A 65 -0.51 -7.62 12.89
CA LEU A 65 0.74 -6.93 13.24
C LEU A 65 1.77 -6.95 12.11
N LYS A 66 1.93 -8.10 11.47
CA LYS A 66 2.87 -8.23 10.35
C LYS A 66 2.37 -7.49 9.12
N ALA A 67 1.07 -7.50 8.85
CA ALA A 67 0.47 -6.81 7.71
C ALA A 67 0.59 -5.28 7.81
N LEU A 68 0.56 -4.70 9.02
CA LEU A 68 0.70 -3.25 9.22
C LEU A 68 2.06 -2.70 8.78
N GLU A 69 3.08 -3.53 8.70
CA GLU A 69 4.42 -3.13 8.22
C GLU A 69 4.48 -3.03 6.68
N ALA A 70 3.62 -3.76 5.98
CA ALA A 70 3.70 -3.96 4.54
C ALA A 70 3.60 -2.66 3.71
N PRO A 71 2.73 -1.69 4.02
CA PRO A 71 2.63 -0.46 3.24
C PRO A 71 3.94 0.32 3.18
N LEU A 72 4.55 0.61 4.33
CA LEU A 72 5.84 1.29 4.39
C LEU A 72 6.95 0.45 3.74
N PHE A 73 6.97 -0.86 4.02
CA PHE A 73 7.96 -1.77 3.43
C PHE A 73 7.95 -1.69 1.90
N HIS A 74 6.77 -1.77 1.28
CA HIS A 74 6.66 -1.75 -0.18
C HIS A 74 6.95 -0.38 -0.79
N ILE A 75 6.59 0.72 -0.13
CA ILE A 75 6.97 2.07 -0.58
C ILE A 75 8.50 2.19 -0.66
N VAL A 76 9.18 1.76 0.39
CA VAL A 76 10.64 1.79 0.48
C VAL A 76 11.30 0.85 -0.55
N ALA A 77 10.79 -0.37 -0.68
CA ALA A 77 11.28 -1.34 -1.65
C ALA A 77 11.10 -0.85 -3.10
N ASN A 78 10.00 -0.17 -3.40
CA ASN A 78 9.77 0.45 -4.72
C ASN A 78 10.73 1.61 -5.01
N ALA A 79 11.26 2.25 -3.98
CA ALA A 79 12.35 3.23 -4.11
C ALA A 79 13.75 2.58 -4.26
N GLY A 80 13.83 1.24 -4.25
CA GLY A 80 15.10 0.51 -4.38
C GLY A 80 15.88 0.34 -3.08
N LEU A 81 15.26 0.65 -1.93
CA LEU A 81 15.88 0.59 -0.61
C LEU A 81 15.46 -0.66 0.18
N GLU A 82 16.19 -0.96 1.25
CA GLU A 82 15.91 -2.10 2.12
C GLU A 82 14.75 -1.79 3.10
N GLY A 83 13.55 -2.27 2.77
CA GLY A 83 12.32 -1.97 3.50
C GLY A 83 12.35 -2.39 4.97
N SER A 84 12.93 -3.54 5.30
CA SER A 84 12.98 -4.05 6.67
C SER A 84 13.79 -3.17 7.61
N VAL A 85 14.89 -2.61 7.14
CA VAL A 85 15.74 -1.69 7.89
C VAL A 85 14.98 -0.41 8.22
N ILE A 86 14.32 0.15 7.21
CA ILE A 86 13.56 1.41 7.36
C ILE A 86 12.36 1.22 8.30
N VAL A 87 11.58 0.14 8.12
CA VAL A 87 10.44 -0.18 8.99
C VAL A 87 10.88 -0.28 10.45
N ASN A 88 11.98 -0.99 10.74
CA ASN A 88 12.48 -1.12 12.10
C ASN A 88 12.89 0.24 12.71
N LYS A 89 13.52 1.09 11.92
CA LYS A 89 13.92 2.42 12.38
C LYS A 89 12.72 3.35 12.62
N VAL A 90 11.68 3.25 11.79
CA VAL A 90 10.43 4.01 12.00
C VAL A 90 9.69 3.53 13.27
N LYS A 91 9.72 2.23 13.60
CA LYS A 91 9.15 1.73 14.86
C LYS A 91 9.78 2.33 16.11
N GLU A 92 11.06 2.69 16.03
CA GLU A 92 11.82 3.28 17.14
C GLU A 92 11.71 4.82 17.18
N SER A 93 11.16 5.42 16.13
CA SER A 93 11.00 6.87 16.03
C SER A 93 9.76 7.37 16.78
N PRO A 94 9.70 8.68 17.13
CA PRO A 94 8.51 9.27 17.73
C PRO A 94 7.27 9.12 16.83
N VAL A 95 6.08 9.07 17.45
CA VAL A 95 4.81 9.05 16.71
C VAL A 95 4.70 10.27 15.81
N GLY A 96 4.29 10.08 14.57
CA GLY A 96 4.23 11.13 13.54
C GLY A 96 5.46 11.20 12.64
N HIS A 97 6.58 10.61 13.06
CA HIS A 97 7.78 10.52 12.22
C HIS A 97 7.69 9.31 11.27
N GLY A 98 8.31 9.45 10.12
CA GLY A 98 8.34 8.41 9.11
C GLY A 98 9.52 8.58 8.16
N PHE A 99 9.44 7.94 7.02
CA PHE A 99 10.49 7.96 6.01
C PHE A 99 9.96 8.58 4.70
N ASP A 100 10.58 9.69 4.28
CA ASP A 100 10.38 10.28 2.97
C ASP A 100 11.20 9.51 1.94
N ALA A 101 10.56 8.60 1.20
CA ALA A 101 11.24 7.76 0.22
C ALA A 101 11.76 8.52 -1.00
N TYR A 102 11.27 9.75 -1.25
CA TYR A 102 11.76 10.58 -2.33
C TYR A 102 13.08 11.29 -2.00
N LYS A 103 13.19 11.77 -0.76
CA LYS A 103 14.42 12.44 -0.27
C LYS A 103 15.36 11.49 0.46
N GLU A 104 14.91 10.27 0.75
CA GLU A 104 15.63 9.26 1.55
C GLU A 104 15.97 9.73 2.97
N GLU A 105 15.07 10.48 3.59
CA GLU A 105 15.27 11.09 4.91
C GLU A 105 14.17 10.69 5.91
N TYR A 106 14.53 10.68 7.21
CA TYR A 106 13.57 10.52 8.30
C TYR A 106 13.08 11.90 8.73
N VAL A 107 11.77 12.11 8.67
CA VAL A 107 11.15 13.43 8.89
C VAL A 107 9.89 13.31 9.74
N ASP A 108 9.45 14.44 10.34
CA ASP A 108 8.06 14.57 10.75
C ASP A 108 7.18 14.63 9.50
N MET A 109 6.30 13.64 9.36
CA MET A 109 5.50 13.45 8.15
C MET A 109 4.47 14.58 7.98
N ILE A 110 3.95 15.11 9.08
CA ILE A 110 2.96 16.20 9.04
C ILE A 110 3.64 17.50 8.61
N GLU A 111 4.79 17.83 9.18
CA GLU A 111 5.56 19.03 8.79
C GLU A 111 6.10 18.94 7.37
N ALA A 112 6.47 17.74 6.93
CA ALA A 112 6.92 17.49 5.57
C ALA A 112 5.77 17.49 4.53
N GLY A 113 4.50 17.55 4.97
CA GLY A 113 3.34 17.51 4.10
C GLY A 113 3.02 16.13 3.52
N ILE A 114 3.58 15.07 4.09
CA ILE A 114 3.31 13.69 3.69
C ILE A 114 2.17 13.14 4.56
N LEU A 115 0.95 13.32 4.08
CA LEU A 115 -0.27 13.10 4.84
C LEU A 115 -1.15 12.07 4.17
N ASP A 116 -1.83 11.25 4.98
CA ASP A 116 -2.89 10.37 4.53
C ASP A 116 -4.22 10.72 5.24
N PRO A 117 -5.37 10.63 4.55
CA PRO A 117 -6.68 10.75 5.20
C PRO A 117 -6.93 9.53 6.12
N VAL A 118 -7.37 9.78 7.36
CA VAL A 118 -7.73 8.71 8.31
C VAL A 118 -8.77 7.76 7.71
N LYS A 119 -9.80 8.30 7.07
CA LYS A 119 -10.87 7.51 6.45
C LYS A 119 -10.34 6.50 5.43
N VAL A 120 -9.38 6.90 4.61
CA VAL A 120 -8.78 6.04 3.58
C VAL A 120 -7.99 4.90 4.21
N THR A 121 -7.06 5.21 5.12
CA THR A 121 -6.22 4.22 5.78
C THR A 121 -7.04 3.24 6.64
N ARG A 122 -7.99 3.74 7.41
CA ARG A 122 -8.89 2.92 8.21
C ARG A 122 -9.74 1.98 7.34
N SER A 123 -10.35 2.49 6.27
CA SER A 123 -11.19 1.70 5.36
C SER A 123 -10.36 0.67 4.59
N ALA A 124 -9.14 0.99 4.20
CA ALA A 124 -8.24 0.06 3.54
C ALA A 124 -7.94 -1.15 4.43
N LEU A 125 -7.60 -0.93 5.71
CA LEU A 125 -7.34 -2.01 6.66
C LEU A 125 -8.59 -2.85 6.93
N GLN A 126 -9.76 -2.22 7.11
CA GLN A 126 -11.02 -2.92 7.32
C GLN A 126 -11.39 -3.80 6.12
N ASN A 127 -11.30 -3.27 4.91
CA ASN A 127 -11.64 -4.00 3.69
C ASN A 127 -10.64 -5.14 3.44
N ALA A 128 -9.34 -4.91 3.63
CA ALA A 128 -8.33 -5.95 3.51
C ALA A 128 -8.57 -7.11 4.49
N THR A 129 -8.87 -6.78 5.75
CA THR A 129 -9.18 -7.78 6.78
C THR A 129 -10.45 -8.55 6.43
N SER A 130 -11.50 -7.89 5.94
CA SER A 130 -12.75 -8.53 5.53
C SER A 130 -12.53 -9.54 4.40
N VAL A 131 -11.78 -9.16 3.38
CA VAL A 131 -11.46 -10.07 2.24
C VAL A 131 -10.59 -11.23 2.70
N ALA A 132 -9.56 -10.97 3.50
CA ALA A 132 -8.68 -12.02 4.04
C ALA A 132 -9.46 -13.02 4.90
N SER A 133 -10.35 -12.55 5.78
CA SER A 133 -11.20 -13.41 6.61
C SER A 133 -12.13 -14.28 5.77
N THR A 134 -12.71 -13.71 4.72
CA THR A 134 -13.56 -14.45 3.79
C THR A 134 -12.77 -15.56 3.09
N LEU A 135 -11.55 -15.22 2.60
CA LEU A 135 -10.69 -16.21 1.94
C LEU A 135 -10.28 -17.35 2.89
N LEU A 136 -9.95 -17.04 4.14
CA LEU A 136 -9.56 -18.05 5.14
C LEU A 136 -10.68 -19.04 5.48
N THR A 137 -11.93 -18.66 5.28
CA THR A 137 -13.10 -19.55 5.53
C THR A 137 -13.54 -20.33 4.31
N THR A 138 -12.89 -20.17 3.14
CA THR A 138 -13.22 -20.91 1.92
C THR A 138 -12.46 -22.22 1.85
N GLU A 139 -13.12 -23.28 1.37
CA GLU A 139 -12.50 -24.59 1.12
C GLU A 139 -11.91 -24.69 -0.28
N THR A 140 -12.43 -23.92 -1.24
CA THR A 140 -12.06 -24.01 -2.65
C THR A 140 -12.07 -22.64 -3.30
N VAL A 141 -11.09 -22.37 -4.13
CA VAL A 141 -11.02 -21.19 -5.00
C VAL A 141 -11.15 -21.64 -6.46
N VAL A 142 -12.11 -21.05 -7.18
CA VAL A 142 -12.27 -21.27 -8.63
C VAL A 142 -11.71 -20.05 -9.36
N ALA A 143 -10.75 -20.28 -10.23
CA ALA A 143 -10.11 -19.24 -11.03
C ALA A 143 -10.02 -19.65 -12.50
N ASN A 144 -10.00 -18.67 -13.38
CA ASN A 144 -9.79 -18.93 -14.81
C ASN A 144 -8.36 -19.46 -15.05
N ILE A 145 -8.27 -20.49 -15.89
CA ILE A 145 -6.97 -20.97 -16.38
C ILE A 145 -6.38 -19.89 -17.29
N LYS A 146 -5.13 -19.53 -17.04
CA LYS A 146 -4.44 -18.55 -17.88
C LYS A 146 -4.26 -19.13 -19.30
N GLU A 147 -4.93 -18.56 -20.27
CA GLU A 147 -4.73 -18.92 -21.68
C GLU A 147 -3.34 -18.49 -22.15
N PRO A 148 -2.64 -19.34 -22.94
CA PRO A 148 -1.39 -18.90 -23.56
C PRO A 148 -1.68 -17.71 -24.47
N ALA A 149 -0.84 -16.70 -24.42
CA ALA A 149 -0.96 -15.56 -25.32
C ALA A 149 -0.97 -16.06 -26.77
N PRO A 150 -1.88 -15.60 -27.64
CA PRO A 150 -1.88 -15.98 -29.03
C PRO A 150 -0.49 -15.70 -29.62
N ALA A 151 0.07 -16.73 -30.31
CA ALA A 151 1.34 -16.56 -31.00
C ALA A 151 1.19 -15.36 -31.94
N GLY A 152 2.00 -14.33 -31.74
CA GLY A 152 2.02 -13.17 -32.64
C GLY A 152 2.22 -13.65 -34.08
N PRO A 153 1.74 -12.91 -35.09
CA PRO A 153 1.92 -13.27 -36.47
C PRO A 153 3.39 -13.56 -36.73
N ALA A 154 3.68 -14.74 -37.28
CA ALA A 154 5.02 -15.14 -37.67
C ALA A 154 5.61 -14.01 -38.54
N ALA A 155 6.79 -13.53 -38.18
CA ALA A 155 7.50 -12.59 -39.03
C ALA A 155 7.62 -13.15 -40.42
N PRO A 156 7.34 -12.39 -41.49
CA PRO A 156 7.48 -12.91 -42.85
C PRO A 156 8.92 -13.37 -43.07
N ASP A 157 9.05 -14.61 -43.43
CA ASP A 157 10.33 -15.22 -43.83
C ASP A 157 10.87 -14.48 -45.04
N MET A 158 11.82 -13.57 -44.82
CA MET A 158 12.59 -12.90 -45.85
C MET A 158 13.64 -13.87 -46.39
N GLY A 159 13.17 -15.01 -46.87
CA GLY A 159 14.00 -16.01 -47.56
C GLY A 159 14.53 -15.48 -48.89
N GLY A 160 15.82 -15.24 -48.93
CA GLY A 160 16.70 -15.50 -50.07
C GLY A 160 16.43 -14.82 -51.40
N MET A 161 17.06 -13.69 -51.62
CA MET A 161 17.54 -13.33 -52.97
C MET A 161 19.07 -13.45 -52.96
N TYR A 162 19.52 -14.54 -53.63
CA TYR A 162 20.82 -14.61 -54.27
C TYR A 162 20.57 -14.92 -55.76
#